data_e7902d075f225a7fa6feb1c108bac88a
#
_entry.id   e7902d075f225a7fa6feb1c108bac88a
#
_cell.length_a   1.000
_cell.length_b   1.000
_cell.length_c   1.000
_cell.angle_alpha   90.00
_cell.angle_beta   90.00
_cell.angle_gamma   90.00
#
_symmetry.space_group_name_H-M   'P 1'
#
loop_
_entity.id
_entity.type
_entity.pdbx_description
1 polymer ?
#
loop_
_entity_poly.entity_id
_entity_poly.type
_entity_poly.pdbx_seq_one_letter_code
_entity_poly.pdbx_strand_id
1 'polypeptide(L)'
;MKKSGSRAQRRAWLHGAAAAAIAASGMLQLRAALAAGTLPPGIAQIKGDVRINGKPAERGQRVNAGDVIVTGKGAELVFVSEKDAFLVRADSRVEYGSAATKGVATALRVVTGALLSVFESGRRRQINTATATIGIRGTAIYIETEARRTYACTCYGEAVLTPVDDPAAAETVRTKRHDQPRYIYGKGMPRMLEAAPVINHTDAELQMLETLVGRKVPFEPGTY
;
A
#
# COMPACT_ATOMS: atom_id res chain seq x y z
N MET A 1 22.44 58.15 -5.06
CA MET A 1 23.19 56.91 -4.80
C MET A 1 22.31 55.70 -5.17
N LYS A 2 22.53 55.11 -6.34
CA LYS A 2 21.81 53.88 -6.80
C LYS A 2 22.59 52.67 -6.31
N LYS A 3 22.02 51.84 -5.42
CA LYS A 3 22.59 50.55 -5.04
C LYS A 3 22.26 49.53 -6.11
N SER A 4 23.28 49.08 -6.85
CA SER A 4 23.16 47.96 -7.81
C SER A 4 23.18 46.61 -7.04
N GLY A 5 22.06 45.92 -7.02
CA GLY A 5 22.01 44.53 -6.53
C GLY A 5 22.82 43.62 -7.43
N SER A 6 23.68 42.80 -6.87
CA SER A 6 24.60 41.92 -7.60
C SER A 6 23.89 40.85 -8.43
N ARG A 7 24.46 40.50 -9.59
CA ARG A 7 23.94 39.45 -10.50
C ARG A 7 23.78 38.09 -9.80
N ALA A 8 24.50 37.81 -8.73
CA ALA A 8 24.41 36.60 -7.94
C ALA A 8 23.08 36.46 -7.18
N GLN A 9 22.54 37.57 -6.61
CA GLN A 9 21.26 37.57 -5.91
C GLN A 9 20.07 37.33 -6.83
N ARG A 10 20.11 37.77 -8.09
CA ARG A 10 19.06 37.53 -9.09
C ARG A 10 19.04 36.06 -9.54
N ARG A 11 20.19 35.36 -9.62
CA ARG A 11 20.24 33.95 -9.97
C ARG A 11 19.68 33.04 -8.85
N ALA A 12 19.94 33.36 -7.59
CA ALA A 12 19.38 32.59 -6.45
C ALA A 12 17.84 32.66 -6.40
N TRP A 13 17.25 33.80 -6.73
CA TRP A 13 15.79 33.97 -6.79
C TRP A 13 15.13 33.16 -7.92
N LEU A 14 15.78 33.05 -9.07
CA LEU A 14 15.24 32.29 -10.22
C LEU A 14 15.24 30.77 -9.98
N HIS A 15 16.23 30.24 -9.23
CA HIS A 15 16.28 28.81 -8.91
C HIS A 15 15.29 28.42 -7.82
N GLY A 16 15.03 29.29 -6.84
CA GLY A 16 14.01 29.08 -5.82
C GLY A 16 12.58 29.08 -6.37
N ALA A 17 12.28 29.99 -7.31
CA ALA A 17 10.97 30.09 -7.94
C ALA A 17 10.64 28.89 -8.87
N ALA A 18 11.65 28.34 -9.55
CA ALA A 18 11.46 27.16 -10.43
C ALA A 18 11.18 25.88 -9.63
N ALA A 19 11.86 25.67 -8.49
CA ALA A 19 11.64 24.50 -7.64
C ALA A 19 10.24 24.52 -6.96
N ALA A 20 9.77 25.70 -6.54
CA ALA A 20 8.43 25.88 -5.96
C ALA A 20 7.32 25.68 -7.00
N ALA A 21 7.53 26.08 -8.25
CA ALA A 21 6.57 25.91 -9.34
C ALA A 21 6.39 24.43 -9.74
N ILE A 22 7.46 23.62 -9.69
CA ILE A 22 7.41 22.19 -10.00
C ILE A 22 6.66 21.41 -8.91
N ALA A 23 6.84 21.76 -7.64
CA ALA A 23 6.12 21.13 -6.53
C ALA A 23 4.62 21.49 -6.54
N ALA A 24 4.27 22.73 -6.86
CA ALA A 24 2.88 23.18 -6.97
C ALA A 24 2.14 22.54 -8.16
N SER A 25 2.80 22.35 -9.30
CA SER A 25 2.19 21.69 -10.47
C SER A 25 1.93 20.20 -10.23
N GLY A 26 2.77 19.49 -9.48
CA GLY A 26 2.54 18.10 -9.12
C GLY A 26 1.31 17.89 -8.22
N MET A 27 1.11 18.78 -7.25
CA MET A 27 -0.09 18.75 -6.39
C MET A 27 -1.37 19.17 -7.12
N LEU A 28 -1.29 20.07 -8.07
CA LEU A 28 -2.43 20.51 -8.87
C LEU A 28 -2.92 19.39 -9.81
N GLN A 29 -1.99 18.64 -10.41
CA GLN A 29 -2.30 17.48 -11.25
C GLN A 29 -2.91 16.32 -10.45
N LEU A 30 -2.44 16.08 -9.23
CA LEU A 30 -3.03 15.08 -8.32
C LEU A 30 -4.45 15.47 -7.92
N ARG A 31 -4.71 16.76 -7.62
CA ARG A 31 -6.06 17.29 -7.32
C ARG A 31 -6.99 17.19 -8.54
N ALA A 32 -6.51 17.47 -9.74
CA ALA A 32 -7.30 17.36 -10.97
C ALA A 32 -7.64 15.89 -11.29
N ALA A 33 -6.71 14.95 -11.06
CA ALA A 33 -6.94 13.52 -11.23
C ALA A 33 -7.92 12.96 -10.18
N LEU A 34 -7.84 13.43 -8.93
CA LEU A 34 -8.80 13.10 -7.87
C LEU A 34 -10.19 13.66 -8.17
N ALA A 35 -10.31 14.83 -8.81
CA ALA A 35 -11.57 15.40 -9.28
C ALA A 35 -12.18 14.63 -10.46
N ALA A 36 -11.37 13.93 -11.25
CA ALA A 36 -11.82 13.08 -12.36
C ALA A 36 -12.28 11.67 -11.90
N GLY A 37 -12.16 11.33 -10.61
CA GLY A 37 -12.77 10.16 -9.98
C GLY A 37 -11.97 8.85 -10.07
N THR A 38 -10.95 8.75 -10.93
CA THR A 38 -10.06 7.57 -10.98
C THR A 38 -8.69 7.94 -11.55
N LEU A 39 -7.62 7.39 -10.99
CA LEU A 39 -6.30 7.47 -11.62
C LEU A 39 -6.10 6.29 -12.58
N PRO A 40 -5.41 6.51 -13.70
CA PRO A 40 -5.00 5.40 -14.56
C PRO A 40 -4.04 4.46 -13.80
N PRO A 41 -4.01 3.15 -14.15
CA PRO A 41 -3.07 2.21 -13.57
C PRO A 41 -1.62 2.71 -13.69
N GLY A 42 -0.88 2.65 -12.59
CA GLY A 42 0.51 3.10 -12.49
C GLY A 42 0.84 3.68 -11.12
N ILE A 43 2.07 4.12 -10.96
CA ILE A 43 2.57 4.74 -9.74
C ILE A 43 2.00 6.15 -9.58
N ALA A 44 1.22 6.35 -8.51
CA ALA A 44 0.60 7.62 -8.17
C ALA A 44 1.54 8.52 -7.35
N GLN A 45 2.29 7.93 -6.40
CA GLN A 45 3.17 8.66 -5.50
C GLN A 45 4.42 7.85 -5.16
N ILE A 46 5.56 8.56 -5.09
CA ILE A 46 6.84 8.03 -4.60
C ILE A 46 7.36 9.00 -3.55
N LYS A 47 7.83 8.45 -2.44
CA LYS A 47 8.59 9.14 -1.40
C LYS A 47 9.85 8.34 -1.10
N GLY A 48 11.01 8.98 -1.12
CA GLY A 48 12.30 8.34 -0.83
C GLY A 48 12.80 7.39 -1.92
N ASP A 49 13.68 6.46 -1.55
CA ASP A 49 14.26 5.47 -2.48
C ASP A 49 13.29 4.31 -2.68
N VAL A 50 12.75 4.22 -3.87
CA VAL A 50 11.86 3.13 -4.30
C VAL A 50 12.40 2.54 -5.59
N ARG A 51 12.47 1.21 -5.65
CA ARG A 51 12.96 0.47 -6.81
C ARG A 51 11.96 -0.58 -7.27
N ILE A 52 11.84 -0.71 -8.58
CA ILE A 52 11.12 -1.82 -9.22
C ILE A 52 12.13 -2.61 -10.04
N ASN A 53 12.26 -3.91 -9.75
CA ASN A 53 13.25 -4.80 -10.38
C ASN A 53 14.68 -4.24 -10.31
N GLY A 54 15.04 -3.62 -9.17
CA GLY A 54 16.35 -3.02 -8.92
C GLY A 54 16.59 -1.64 -9.56
N LYS A 55 15.70 -1.14 -10.40
CA LYS A 55 15.78 0.18 -11.03
C LYS A 55 14.97 1.21 -10.25
N PRO A 56 15.38 2.49 -10.18
CA PRO A 56 14.56 3.55 -9.60
C PRO A 56 13.16 3.58 -10.20
N ALA A 57 12.14 3.69 -9.34
CA ALA A 57 10.76 3.77 -9.76
C ALA A 57 10.41 5.18 -10.26
N GLU A 58 9.51 5.28 -11.25
CA GLU A 58 9.06 6.54 -11.83
C GLU A 58 7.55 6.71 -11.67
N ARG A 59 7.09 7.96 -11.46
CA ARG A 59 5.64 8.27 -11.43
C ARG A 59 5.00 7.93 -12.77
N GLY A 60 3.80 7.34 -12.72
CA GLY A 60 3.08 6.88 -13.90
C GLY A 60 3.58 5.54 -14.46
N GLN A 61 4.73 5.02 -14.00
CA GLN A 61 5.21 3.69 -14.36
C GLN A 61 4.18 2.64 -13.92
N ARG A 62 3.85 1.69 -14.80
CA ARG A 62 2.98 0.56 -14.45
C ARG A 62 3.72 -0.46 -13.61
N VAL A 63 3.02 -1.01 -12.61
CA VAL A 63 3.47 -2.18 -11.86
C VAL A 63 2.78 -3.39 -12.46
N ASN A 64 3.58 -4.32 -12.98
CA ASN A 64 3.11 -5.49 -13.71
C ASN A 64 3.30 -6.77 -12.91
N ALA A 65 2.55 -7.82 -13.25
CA ALA A 65 2.77 -9.15 -12.66
C ALA A 65 4.22 -9.61 -12.91
N GLY A 66 4.87 -10.08 -11.85
CA GLY A 66 6.28 -10.45 -11.82
C GLY A 66 7.21 -9.35 -11.29
N ASP A 67 6.74 -8.12 -11.13
CA ASP A 67 7.56 -7.05 -10.61
C ASP A 67 7.87 -7.22 -9.11
N VAL A 68 9.10 -6.86 -8.75
CA VAL A 68 9.59 -6.81 -7.37
C VAL A 68 9.77 -5.36 -6.97
N ILE A 69 9.01 -4.93 -5.97
CA ILE A 69 9.05 -3.60 -5.38
C ILE A 69 9.92 -3.63 -4.13
N VAL A 70 10.86 -2.70 -4.02
CA VAL A 70 11.70 -2.51 -2.83
C VAL A 70 11.65 -1.05 -2.43
N THR A 71 11.31 -0.79 -1.17
CA THR A 71 11.34 0.55 -0.56
C THR A 71 12.44 0.63 0.48
N GLY A 72 13.19 1.73 0.47
CA GLY A 72 14.21 2.02 1.46
C GLY A 72 13.66 2.63 2.74
N LYS A 73 14.56 3.04 3.63
CA LYS A 73 14.23 3.66 4.91
C LYS A 73 13.43 4.96 4.72
N GLY A 74 12.28 5.05 5.38
CA GLY A 74 11.38 6.20 5.31
C GLY A 74 10.73 6.43 3.93
N ALA A 75 10.91 5.47 3.00
CA ALA A 75 10.31 5.52 1.67
C ALA A 75 8.87 5.01 1.68
N GLU A 76 8.08 5.43 0.70
CA GLU A 76 6.71 4.97 0.48
C GLU A 76 6.40 4.95 -1.02
N LEU A 77 5.59 3.99 -1.43
CA LEU A 77 5.07 3.89 -2.78
C LEU A 77 3.56 3.75 -2.77
N VAL A 78 2.85 4.60 -3.53
CA VAL A 78 1.43 4.42 -3.82
C VAL A 78 1.27 4.11 -5.30
N PHE A 79 0.58 3.02 -5.61
CA PHE A 79 0.28 2.66 -7.00
C PHE A 79 -1.12 2.07 -7.17
N VAL A 80 -1.63 2.19 -8.38
CA VAL A 80 -2.91 1.63 -8.82
C VAL A 80 -2.63 0.54 -9.85
N SER A 81 -3.28 -0.61 -9.69
CA SER A 81 -3.28 -1.67 -10.69
C SER A 81 -4.72 -2.12 -10.94
N GLU A 82 -5.19 -1.95 -12.16
CA GLU A 82 -6.61 -2.10 -12.53
C GLU A 82 -7.51 -1.24 -11.62
N LYS A 83 -8.30 -1.87 -10.75
CA LYS A 83 -9.20 -1.23 -9.78
C LYS A 83 -8.78 -1.48 -8.32
N ASP A 84 -7.55 -1.91 -8.12
CA ASP A 84 -6.95 -2.11 -6.81
C ASP A 84 -5.91 -1.02 -6.56
N ALA A 85 -5.79 -0.54 -5.32
CA ALA A 85 -4.78 0.44 -4.94
C ALA A 85 -3.98 -0.02 -3.73
N PHE A 86 -2.71 0.39 -3.70
CA PHE A 86 -1.70 -0.12 -2.79
C PHE A 86 -0.85 1.00 -2.21
N LEU A 87 -0.56 0.93 -0.92
CA LEU A 87 0.46 1.73 -0.25
C LEU A 87 1.50 0.78 0.35
N VAL A 88 2.71 0.77 -0.22
CA VAL A 88 3.86 0.05 0.29
C VAL A 88 4.65 0.96 1.23
N ARG A 89 4.89 0.51 2.47
CA ARG A 89 5.61 1.25 3.50
C ARG A 89 7.13 1.16 3.31
N ALA A 90 7.85 1.84 4.20
CA ALA A 90 9.31 1.78 4.26
C ALA A 90 9.83 0.36 4.54
N ASP A 91 11.07 0.12 4.15
CA ASP A 91 11.82 -1.13 4.41
C ASP A 91 11.09 -2.40 3.94
N SER A 92 10.30 -2.26 2.89
CA SER A 92 9.45 -3.33 2.36
C SER A 92 10.02 -3.95 1.10
N ARG A 93 9.79 -5.27 0.97
CA ARG A 93 9.95 -6.02 -0.27
C ARG A 93 8.64 -6.73 -0.62
N VAL A 94 8.05 -6.35 -1.73
CA VAL A 94 6.77 -6.89 -2.22
C VAL A 94 6.96 -7.44 -3.63
N GLU A 95 6.57 -8.70 -3.84
CA GLU A 95 6.53 -9.34 -5.14
C GLU A 95 5.08 -9.29 -5.64
N TYR A 96 4.84 -8.58 -6.74
CA TYR A 96 3.50 -8.36 -7.28
C TYR A 96 3.17 -9.39 -8.35
N GLY A 97 1.98 -10.01 -8.27
CA GLY A 97 1.54 -10.98 -9.28
C GLY A 97 2.26 -12.32 -9.24
N SER A 98 2.88 -12.69 -8.10
CA SER A 98 3.81 -13.82 -7.97
C SER A 98 3.16 -15.20 -7.85
N ALA A 99 1.83 -15.34 -7.84
CA ALA A 99 1.20 -16.63 -7.60
C ALA A 99 0.48 -17.21 -8.78
N ALA A 100 0.86 -18.42 -9.11
CA ALA A 100 0.13 -19.33 -9.97
C ALA A 100 -0.93 -20.14 -9.20
N THR A 101 -1.80 -19.48 -8.43
CA THR A 101 -2.92 -20.18 -7.77
C THR A 101 -4.13 -20.12 -8.69
N LYS A 102 -4.62 -21.28 -9.11
CA LYS A 102 -5.78 -21.40 -10.01
C LYS A 102 -6.99 -20.67 -9.42
N GLY A 103 -7.55 -19.71 -10.17
CA GLY A 103 -8.72 -18.93 -9.74
C GLY A 103 -8.41 -17.70 -8.89
N VAL A 104 -7.15 -17.32 -8.70
CA VAL A 104 -6.73 -16.07 -8.05
C VAL A 104 -6.38 -15.05 -9.13
N ALA A 105 -7.07 -13.90 -9.13
CA ALA A 105 -6.86 -12.87 -10.15
C ALA A 105 -5.54 -12.11 -9.94
N THR A 106 -5.18 -11.85 -8.67
CA THR A 106 -3.92 -11.21 -8.30
C THR A 106 -3.41 -11.82 -7.02
N ALA A 107 -2.13 -12.18 -7.00
CA ALA A 107 -1.45 -12.58 -5.80
C ALA A 107 -0.26 -11.66 -5.54
N LEU A 108 -0.01 -11.39 -4.27
CA LEU A 108 1.14 -10.63 -3.80
C LEU A 108 1.91 -11.47 -2.78
N ARG A 109 3.21 -11.24 -2.69
CA ARG A 109 4.01 -11.76 -1.61
C ARG A 109 4.69 -10.61 -0.90
N VAL A 110 4.33 -10.41 0.38
CA VAL A 110 5.03 -9.45 1.24
C VAL A 110 6.14 -10.20 1.94
N VAL A 111 7.38 -9.96 1.50
CA VAL A 111 8.57 -10.66 2.02
C VAL A 111 9.05 -9.99 3.30
N THR A 112 9.08 -8.66 3.32
CA THR A 112 9.41 -7.82 4.49
C THR A 112 8.58 -6.55 4.47
N GLY A 113 8.44 -5.90 5.62
CA GLY A 113 7.81 -4.59 5.77
C GLY A 113 6.29 -4.65 5.77
N ALA A 114 5.63 -3.64 5.20
CA ALA A 114 4.19 -3.48 5.33
C ALA A 114 3.50 -2.97 4.06
N LEU A 115 2.23 -3.38 3.92
CA LEU A 115 1.39 -3.10 2.77
C LEU A 115 -0.04 -2.80 3.21
N LEU A 116 -0.59 -1.65 2.82
CA LEU A 116 -2.03 -1.37 2.85
C LEU A 116 -2.61 -1.52 1.45
N SER A 117 -3.72 -2.23 1.32
CA SER A 117 -4.33 -2.54 0.03
C SER A 117 -5.84 -2.38 0.07
N VAL A 118 -6.43 -1.86 -1.00
CA VAL A 118 -7.87 -1.86 -1.24
C VAL A 118 -8.16 -2.60 -2.55
N PHE A 119 -9.13 -3.51 -2.52
CA PHE A 119 -9.41 -4.41 -3.63
C PHE A 119 -10.83 -4.25 -4.17
N GLU A 120 -10.98 -4.41 -5.49
CA GLU A 120 -12.30 -4.52 -6.10
C GLU A 120 -13.03 -5.76 -5.60
N SER A 121 -14.32 -5.62 -5.31
CA SER A 121 -15.18 -6.74 -4.96
C SER A 121 -15.39 -7.73 -6.13
N GLY A 122 -15.76 -8.98 -5.80
CA GLY A 122 -16.10 -9.99 -6.78
C GLY A 122 -14.92 -10.76 -7.37
N ARG A 123 -13.68 -10.36 -7.11
CA ARG A 123 -12.48 -11.08 -7.54
C ARG A 123 -11.71 -11.64 -6.35
N ARG A 124 -11.18 -12.84 -6.48
CA ARG A 124 -10.30 -13.43 -5.45
C ARG A 124 -8.91 -12.83 -5.55
N ARG A 125 -8.40 -12.38 -4.41
CA ARG A 125 -7.03 -11.92 -4.23
C ARG A 125 -6.34 -12.77 -3.18
N GLN A 126 -5.03 -12.84 -3.24
CA GLN A 126 -4.25 -13.57 -2.24
C GLN A 126 -3.01 -12.75 -1.88
N ILE A 127 -2.70 -12.69 -0.59
CA ILE A 127 -1.44 -12.18 -0.09
C ILE A 127 -0.74 -13.29 0.66
N ASN A 128 0.53 -13.52 0.33
CA ASN A 128 1.40 -14.49 1.00
C ASN A 128 2.46 -13.76 1.80
N THR A 129 2.74 -14.25 3.00
CA THR A 129 3.83 -13.80 3.87
C THR A 129 4.67 -15.00 4.29
N ALA A 130 5.65 -14.80 5.17
CA ALA A 130 6.43 -15.90 5.73
C ALA A 130 5.58 -16.86 6.57
N THR A 131 4.53 -16.35 7.25
CA THR A 131 3.74 -17.10 8.22
C THR A 131 2.28 -17.31 7.83
N ALA A 132 1.79 -16.64 6.78
CA ALA A 132 0.38 -16.68 6.40
C ALA A 132 0.13 -16.69 4.90
N THR A 133 -0.94 -17.38 4.51
CA THR A 133 -1.66 -17.18 3.25
C THR A 133 -3.00 -16.53 3.56
N ILE A 134 -3.25 -15.37 2.94
CA ILE A 134 -4.43 -14.56 3.22
C ILE A 134 -5.27 -14.46 1.94
N GLY A 135 -6.43 -15.11 1.98
CA GLY A 135 -7.43 -15.05 0.91
C GLY A 135 -8.38 -13.89 1.12
N ILE A 136 -8.60 -13.06 0.09
CA ILE A 136 -9.31 -11.80 0.18
C ILE A 136 -10.50 -11.77 -0.77
N ARG A 137 -11.64 -11.25 -0.29
CA ARG A 137 -12.87 -11.03 -1.07
C ARG A 137 -13.37 -9.60 -0.91
N GLY A 138 -13.00 -8.72 -1.84
CA GLY A 138 -13.56 -7.35 -1.91
C GLY A 138 -13.42 -6.57 -0.60
N THR A 139 -12.18 -6.34 -0.16
CA THR A 139 -11.88 -5.78 1.14
C THR A 139 -10.68 -4.84 1.09
N ALA A 140 -10.47 -4.11 2.17
CA ALA A 140 -9.20 -3.49 2.47
C ALA A 140 -8.47 -4.27 3.57
N ILE A 141 -7.17 -4.40 3.41
CA ILE A 141 -6.32 -5.10 4.38
C ILE A 141 -4.98 -4.39 4.56
N TYR A 142 -4.55 -4.29 5.81
CA TYR A 142 -3.20 -3.87 6.17
C TYR A 142 -2.42 -5.04 6.72
N ILE A 143 -1.19 -5.21 6.24
CA ILE A 143 -0.29 -6.31 6.59
C ILE A 143 1.06 -5.75 6.97
N GLU A 144 1.62 -6.23 8.08
CA GLU A 144 3.04 -6.12 8.40
C GLU A 144 3.62 -7.52 8.53
N THR A 145 4.81 -7.75 7.97
CA THR A 145 5.45 -9.06 8.05
C THR A 145 6.84 -8.97 8.67
N GLU A 146 7.06 -9.86 9.60
CA GLU A 146 8.34 -10.16 10.23
C GLU A 146 8.71 -11.62 9.94
N ALA A 147 9.92 -12.04 10.27
CA ALA A 147 10.39 -13.40 9.98
C ALA A 147 9.52 -14.51 10.59
N ARG A 148 8.92 -14.27 11.76
CA ARG A 148 8.16 -15.28 12.54
C ARG A 148 6.73 -14.87 12.86
N ARG A 149 6.29 -13.72 12.38
CA ARG A 149 4.96 -13.17 12.66
C ARG A 149 4.47 -12.31 11.51
N THR A 150 3.20 -12.43 11.18
CA THR A 150 2.47 -11.51 10.33
C THR A 150 1.38 -10.83 11.16
N TYR A 151 1.31 -9.51 11.10
CA TYR A 151 0.14 -8.76 11.51
C TYR A 151 -0.80 -8.61 10.32
N ALA A 152 -2.09 -8.85 10.52
CA ALA A 152 -3.12 -8.67 9.51
C ALA A 152 -4.33 -7.95 10.10
N CYS A 153 -4.67 -6.78 9.58
CA CYS A 153 -5.91 -6.08 9.87
C CYS A 153 -6.80 -6.08 8.63
N THR A 154 -7.88 -6.86 8.67
CA THR A 154 -8.96 -6.74 7.69
C THR A 154 -9.70 -5.45 8.01
N CYS A 155 -9.43 -4.37 7.27
CA CYS A 155 -9.96 -3.04 7.61
C CYS A 155 -11.48 -2.96 7.41
N TYR A 156 -12.00 -3.64 6.39
CA TYR A 156 -13.41 -3.93 6.15
C TYR A 156 -13.56 -5.07 5.16
N GLY A 157 -14.72 -5.75 5.14
CA GLY A 157 -15.02 -6.88 4.25
C GLY A 157 -14.66 -8.23 4.84
N GLU A 158 -14.17 -9.15 4.04
CA GLU A 158 -13.88 -10.53 4.42
C GLU A 158 -12.49 -10.97 4.00
N ALA A 159 -11.74 -11.57 4.92
CA ALA A 159 -10.48 -12.25 4.63
C ALA A 159 -10.43 -13.60 5.33
N VAL A 160 -9.78 -14.58 4.69
CA VAL A 160 -9.45 -15.89 5.28
C VAL A 160 -7.96 -15.87 5.60
N LEU A 161 -7.63 -15.94 6.89
CA LEU A 161 -6.27 -15.95 7.42
C LEU A 161 -5.86 -17.40 7.65
N THR A 162 -4.92 -17.91 6.87
CA THR A 162 -4.46 -19.30 6.94
C THR A 162 -3.00 -19.32 7.36
N PRO A 163 -2.67 -19.76 8.59
CA PRO A 163 -1.28 -19.98 8.99
C PRO A 163 -0.58 -21.00 8.08
N VAL A 164 0.65 -20.72 7.68
CA VAL A 164 1.43 -21.62 6.79
C VAL A 164 1.76 -22.93 7.49
N ASP A 165 2.10 -22.88 8.77
CA ASP A 165 2.55 -24.04 9.56
C ASP A 165 1.40 -24.85 10.16
N ASP A 166 0.17 -24.33 10.18
CA ASP A 166 -1.04 -25.03 10.60
C ASP A 166 -2.26 -24.52 9.81
N PRO A 167 -2.47 -24.98 8.59
CA PRO A 167 -3.62 -24.57 7.78
C PRO A 167 -4.99 -24.94 8.37
N ALA A 168 -5.05 -25.91 9.32
CA ALA A 168 -6.29 -26.27 10.01
C ALA A 168 -6.76 -25.17 10.98
N ALA A 169 -5.86 -24.31 11.46
CA ALA A 169 -6.16 -23.17 12.29
C ALA A 169 -6.66 -21.94 11.50
N ALA A 170 -7.06 -22.11 10.24
CA ALA A 170 -7.54 -21.00 9.42
C ALA A 170 -8.75 -20.31 10.04
N GLU A 171 -8.75 -18.98 10.05
CA GLU A 171 -9.84 -18.14 10.56
C GLU A 171 -10.41 -17.26 9.44
N THR A 172 -11.74 -17.19 9.35
CA THR A 172 -12.43 -16.22 8.49
C THR A 172 -12.78 -14.98 9.31
N VAL A 173 -12.15 -13.86 8.97
CA VAL A 173 -12.40 -12.56 9.58
C VAL A 173 -13.38 -11.77 8.71
N ARG A 174 -14.49 -11.35 9.32
CA ARG A 174 -15.46 -10.41 8.71
C ARG A 174 -15.56 -9.18 9.59
N THR A 175 -15.32 -8.02 9.03
CA THR A 175 -15.27 -6.78 9.80
C THR A 175 -15.93 -5.64 9.02
N LYS A 176 -16.46 -4.67 9.76
CA LYS A 176 -16.98 -3.43 9.20
C LYS A 176 -15.95 -2.31 9.26
N ARG A 177 -15.13 -2.30 10.32
CA ARG A 177 -14.12 -1.27 10.54
C ARG A 177 -13.10 -1.74 11.58
N HIS A 178 -12.00 -2.33 11.16
CA HIS A 178 -10.83 -2.70 11.98
C HIS A 178 -11.10 -3.50 13.27
N ASP A 179 -12.23 -4.20 13.38
CA ASP A 179 -12.72 -4.77 14.65
C ASP A 179 -11.95 -6.01 15.09
N GLN A 180 -11.22 -6.67 14.19
CA GLN A 180 -10.62 -7.97 14.47
C GLN A 180 -9.23 -8.14 13.84
N PRO A 181 -8.25 -7.29 14.16
CA PRO A 181 -6.87 -7.55 13.74
C PRO A 181 -6.31 -8.83 14.39
N ARG A 182 -5.38 -9.47 13.69
CA ARG A 182 -4.73 -10.72 14.14
C ARG A 182 -3.22 -10.65 13.98
N TYR A 183 -2.54 -11.27 14.94
CA TYR A 183 -1.19 -11.77 14.75
C TYR A 183 -1.27 -13.21 14.27
N ILE A 184 -0.47 -13.55 13.27
CA ILE A 184 -0.36 -14.89 12.68
C ILE A 184 1.08 -15.33 12.82
N TYR A 185 1.30 -16.35 13.62
CA TYR A 185 2.64 -16.80 14.02
C TYR A 185 3.14 -17.95 13.14
N GLY A 186 4.45 -18.06 13.03
CA GLY A 186 5.12 -19.21 12.49
C GLY A 186 5.30 -20.34 13.52
N LYS A 187 5.84 -21.44 13.07
CA LYS A 187 6.07 -22.67 13.84
C LYS A 187 6.69 -22.43 15.23
N GLY A 188 6.23 -23.18 16.21
CA GLY A 188 6.74 -23.19 17.58
C GLY A 188 6.02 -22.25 18.55
N MET A 189 4.94 -21.62 18.11
CA MET A 189 4.07 -20.82 18.97
C MET A 189 2.90 -21.68 19.49
N PRO A 190 2.40 -21.41 20.73
CA PRO A 190 1.29 -22.18 21.31
C PRO A 190 -0.03 -21.98 20.57
N ARG A 191 -0.19 -20.82 19.93
CA ARG A 191 -1.34 -20.48 19.08
C ARG A 191 -0.84 -19.89 17.79
N MET A 192 -1.46 -20.28 16.67
CA MET A 192 -1.13 -19.75 15.36
C MET A 192 -1.76 -18.38 15.09
N LEU A 193 -2.91 -18.08 15.69
CA LEU A 193 -3.61 -16.81 15.58
C LEU A 193 -3.93 -16.24 16.96
N GLU A 194 -3.70 -14.93 17.12
CA GLU A 194 -4.04 -14.16 18.33
C GLU A 194 -4.66 -12.82 17.96
N ALA A 195 -5.53 -12.30 18.83
CA ALA A 195 -6.07 -10.96 18.68
C ALA A 195 -4.95 -9.91 18.76
N ALA A 196 -5.06 -8.86 17.95
CA ALA A 196 -4.11 -7.77 17.90
C ALA A 196 -4.82 -6.40 18.00
N PRO A 197 -4.15 -5.34 18.47
CA PRO A 197 -4.66 -3.97 18.37
C PRO A 197 -4.61 -3.46 16.92
N VAL A 198 -5.33 -2.38 16.64
CA VAL A 198 -5.15 -1.63 15.38
C VAL A 198 -3.85 -0.82 15.46
N ILE A 199 -2.95 -0.98 14.49
CA ILE A 199 -1.64 -0.33 14.46
C ILE A 199 -1.30 0.19 13.05
N ASN A 200 -0.51 1.25 13.00
CA ASN A 200 0.29 1.72 11.85
C ASN A 200 -0.46 1.98 10.52
N HIS A 201 -1.78 2.09 10.55
CA HIS A 201 -2.56 2.53 9.39
C HIS A 201 -3.80 3.32 9.85
N THR A 202 -4.38 4.12 8.96
CA THR A 202 -5.45 5.07 9.28
C THR A 202 -6.60 4.99 8.27
N ASP A 203 -7.80 5.42 8.71
CA ASP A 203 -8.96 5.61 7.82
C ASP A 203 -8.67 6.60 6.68
N ALA A 204 -7.85 7.64 6.95
CA ALA A 204 -7.48 8.62 5.93
C ALA A 204 -6.68 7.99 4.78
N GLU A 205 -5.81 7.05 5.07
CA GLU A 205 -5.06 6.30 4.05
C GLU A 205 -5.96 5.36 3.26
N LEU A 206 -6.92 4.69 3.91
CA LEU A 206 -7.94 3.89 3.23
C LEU A 206 -8.80 4.76 2.30
N GLN A 207 -9.26 5.92 2.80
CA GLN A 207 -10.03 6.88 2.00
C GLN A 207 -9.22 7.38 0.79
N MET A 208 -7.92 7.66 0.99
CA MET A 208 -7.02 8.04 -0.09
C MET A 208 -6.95 6.92 -1.15
N LEU A 209 -6.64 5.67 -0.77
CA LEU A 209 -6.52 4.56 -1.70
C LEU A 209 -7.84 4.29 -2.44
N GLU A 210 -8.98 4.28 -1.75
CA GLU A 210 -10.29 4.11 -2.37
C GLU A 210 -10.61 5.23 -3.36
N THR A 211 -10.27 6.48 -3.03
CA THR A 211 -10.47 7.62 -3.92
C THR A 211 -9.65 7.48 -5.22
N LEU A 212 -8.43 6.94 -5.16
CA LEU A 212 -7.59 6.72 -6.35
C LEU A 212 -8.26 5.78 -7.38
N VAL A 213 -9.13 4.89 -6.93
CA VAL A 213 -9.85 3.93 -7.77
C VAL A 213 -11.35 4.23 -7.89
N GLY A 214 -11.75 5.46 -7.54
CA GLY A 214 -13.13 5.98 -7.70
C GLY A 214 -14.14 5.40 -6.72
N ARG A 215 -13.70 4.91 -5.56
CA ARG A 215 -14.55 4.36 -4.51
C ARG A 215 -14.48 5.18 -3.22
N LYS A 216 -15.28 4.80 -2.25
CA LYS A 216 -15.28 5.32 -0.88
C LYS A 216 -15.18 4.17 0.10
N VAL A 217 -14.62 4.43 1.29
CA VAL A 217 -14.70 3.47 2.40
C VAL A 217 -16.17 3.21 2.77
N PRO A 218 -16.55 1.97 3.14
CA PRO A 218 -17.93 1.61 3.45
C PRO A 218 -18.37 1.98 4.88
N PHE A 219 -17.66 2.87 5.55
CA PHE A 219 -17.91 3.33 6.91
C PHE A 219 -17.59 4.81 7.06
N GLU A 220 -18.11 5.47 8.12
CA GLU A 220 -17.73 6.84 8.45
C GLU A 220 -16.32 6.86 9.07
N PRO A 221 -15.37 7.60 8.46
CA PRO A 221 -14.02 7.73 9.01
C PRO A 221 -14.02 8.34 10.41
N GLY A 222 -13.15 7.86 11.27
CA GLY A 222 -13.00 8.34 12.64
C GLY A 222 -11.62 8.02 13.19
N THR A 223 -11.37 8.40 14.45
CA THR A 223 -10.17 8.04 15.22
C THR A 223 -10.40 6.74 15.99
N TYR A 224 -9.35 5.90 16.10
CA TYR A 224 -9.27 4.71 16.98
C TYR A 224 -7.91 4.66 17.64
#